data_1784e885af93572c3357b6c596d823f1
#
_entry.id   1784e885af93572c3357b6c596d823f1
#
_cell.length_a   1.000
_cell.length_b   1.000
_cell.length_c   1.000
_cell.angle_alpha   90.00
_cell.angle_beta   90.00
_cell.angle_gamma   90.00
#
_symmetry.space_group_name_H-M   'P 1'
#
loop_
_entity.id
_entity.type
_entity.pdbx_description
1 polymer ?
#
loop_
_entity_poly.entity_id
_entity_poly.type
_entity_poly.pdbx_seq_one_letter_code
_entity_poly.pdbx_strand_id
1 'polypeptide(L)'
;LRAKEFTSVELTQSCLDAIDGADALGAYVHKTPDLAIEAAAAADVRIAAGDAPDMCGIPLGIKDLFCTQGVDSQAASGILKGFKPKYESTVSQKLKDAGTVMLGKLNMDEFAMGSSNETSVYGDAVNPWKVDDRSLTPGGSSGGSASAVAADLCLASTGTDTGGSIRQPAAFTGIVGIKPTYGRCSRWGIVAFASSLDQAGPMTKSVRDAAIMLETMCGHDAKDSTSADIAVPNFEAMLTGDIRGKKIGIPKEYRMDGMPAEIEMLWQNGTEMLRDAGGEIVDISLPHTKYALPAYYVIAPAEASSNLARYDGVRFGHRATLGAGDGITEMYEKTRAEGFGPEVQRRVMIGTYVLSAGFYDAYYNRARRVRTLIKQDFEDVFAAGVDAILTPATPSAAFG
;
A
#
# COMPACT_ATOMS: atom_id res chain seq x y z
N LEU A 1 0.00 1.84 27.38
CA LEU A 1 1.34 1.33 27.61
C LEU A 1 2.15 2.25 28.56
N ARG A 2 2.39 3.53 28.20
CA ARG A 2 3.17 4.46 29.05
C ARG A 2 2.54 4.72 30.43
N ALA A 3 1.22 4.74 30.52
CA ALA A 3 0.47 4.83 31.78
C ALA A 3 0.53 3.53 32.62
N LYS A 4 1.10 2.44 32.06
CA LYS A 4 1.18 1.11 32.67
C LYS A 4 -0.16 0.51 33.07
N GLU A 5 -1.23 0.85 32.36
CA GLU A 5 -2.56 0.25 32.55
C GLU A 5 -2.58 -1.18 32.01
N PHE A 6 -1.82 -1.44 30.96
CA PHE A 6 -1.55 -2.75 30.38
C PHE A 6 -0.16 -2.77 29.71
N THR A 7 0.37 -3.96 29.46
CA THR A 7 1.68 -4.17 28.84
C THR A 7 1.59 -4.34 27.34
N SER A 8 2.71 -4.18 26.62
CA SER A 8 2.78 -4.51 25.20
C SER A 8 2.55 -6.01 24.95
N VAL A 9 2.99 -6.87 25.87
CA VAL A 9 2.73 -8.32 25.80
C VAL A 9 1.22 -8.60 25.86
N GLU A 10 0.49 -8.02 26.81
CA GLU A 10 -0.97 -8.19 26.91
C GLU A 10 -1.71 -7.67 25.67
N LEU A 11 -1.33 -6.49 25.17
CA LEU A 11 -1.90 -5.94 23.95
C LEU A 11 -1.63 -6.82 22.72
N THR A 12 -0.38 -7.31 22.61
CA THR A 12 0.02 -8.22 21.52
C THR A 12 -0.73 -9.53 21.56
N GLN A 13 -0.89 -10.12 22.77
CA GLN A 13 -1.65 -11.36 22.93
C GLN A 13 -3.12 -11.15 22.52
N SER A 14 -3.73 -10.03 22.93
CA SER A 14 -5.10 -9.70 22.51
C SER A 14 -5.26 -9.61 21.00
N CYS A 15 -4.27 -9.03 20.30
CA CYS A 15 -4.28 -9.00 18.83
C CYS A 15 -4.10 -10.41 18.23
N LEU A 16 -3.20 -11.25 18.78
CA LEU A 16 -3.00 -12.62 18.30
C LEU A 16 -4.25 -13.48 18.48
N ASP A 17 -4.93 -13.36 19.62
CA ASP A 17 -6.19 -14.06 19.88
C ASP A 17 -7.29 -13.60 18.89
N ALA A 18 -7.36 -12.30 18.60
CA ALA A 18 -8.28 -11.75 17.59
C ALA A 18 -7.97 -12.29 16.18
N ILE A 19 -6.69 -12.36 15.80
CA ILE A 19 -6.25 -12.91 14.51
C ILE A 19 -6.67 -14.39 14.38
N ASP A 20 -6.50 -15.19 15.44
CA ASP A 20 -6.88 -16.60 15.42
C ASP A 20 -8.40 -16.81 15.32
N GLY A 21 -9.19 -15.89 15.88
CA GLY A 21 -10.64 -15.87 15.75
C GLY A 21 -11.18 -15.38 14.39
N ALA A 22 -10.31 -14.80 13.57
CA ALA A 22 -10.70 -14.10 12.32
C ALA A 22 -10.06 -14.68 11.04
N ASP A 23 -9.63 -15.94 11.04
CA ASP A 23 -9.01 -16.60 9.88
C ASP A 23 -9.84 -16.49 8.59
N ALA A 24 -11.17 -16.47 8.73
CA ALA A 24 -12.10 -16.32 7.59
C ALA A 24 -11.95 -15.00 6.81
N LEU A 25 -11.29 -14.00 7.39
CA LEU A 25 -11.01 -12.75 6.68
C LEU A 25 -9.82 -12.87 5.71
N GLY A 26 -9.01 -13.93 5.80
CA GLY A 26 -7.84 -14.12 4.94
C GLY A 26 -6.84 -12.96 4.99
N ALA A 27 -6.84 -12.18 6.08
CA ALA A 27 -6.05 -10.96 6.19
C ALA A 27 -4.54 -11.23 6.36
N TYR A 28 -4.16 -12.34 7.01
CA TYR A 28 -2.78 -12.74 7.23
C TYR A 28 -2.40 -13.96 6.39
N VAL A 29 -1.28 -13.88 5.68
CA VAL A 29 -0.70 -15.01 4.92
C VAL A 29 0.39 -15.74 5.71
N HIS A 30 0.97 -15.07 6.70
CA HIS A 30 1.95 -15.66 7.61
C HIS A 30 1.87 -14.96 8.98
N LYS A 31 1.64 -15.73 10.04
CA LYS A 31 1.60 -15.24 11.43
C LYS A 31 2.95 -15.45 12.09
N THR A 32 3.37 -14.52 12.98
CA THR A 32 4.66 -14.58 13.69
C THR A 32 4.49 -14.42 15.21
N PRO A 33 3.71 -15.28 15.88
CA PRO A 33 3.35 -15.11 17.28
C PRO A 33 4.57 -15.08 18.22
N ASP A 34 5.51 -15.98 18.06
CA ASP A 34 6.69 -16.04 18.93
C ASP A 34 7.55 -14.78 18.82
N LEU A 35 7.80 -14.31 17.57
CA LEU A 35 8.53 -13.07 17.33
C LEU A 35 7.78 -11.84 17.86
N ALA A 36 6.46 -11.85 17.78
CA ALA A 36 5.63 -10.76 18.29
C ALA A 36 5.71 -10.67 19.82
N ILE A 37 5.59 -11.78 20.53
CA ILE A 37 5.70 -11.80 22.02
C ILE A 37 7.10 -11.42 22.48
N GLU A 38 8.15 -11.89 21.79
CA GLU A 38 9.54 -11.50 22.09
C GLU A 38 9.75 -9.98 21.91
N ALA A 39 9.27 -9.41 20.79
CA ALA A 39 9.37 -7.98 20.51
C ALA A 39 8.55 -7.14 21.52
N ALA A 40 7.36 -7.62 21.91
CA ALA A 40 6.51 -6.95 22.90
C ALA A 40 7.17 -6.92 24.28
N ALA A 41 7.77 -8.03 24.71
CA ALA A 41 8.51 -8.07 25.97
C ALA A 41 9.72 -7.11 25.97
N ALA A 42 10.45 -7.04 24.86
CA ALA A 42 11.54 -6.07 24.70
C ALA A 42 11.04 -4.60 24.73
N ALA A 43 9.86 -4.35 24.12
CA ALA A 43 9.23 -3.03 24.17
C ALA A 43 8.81 -2.63 25.59
N ASP A 44 8.25 -3.54 26.37
CA ASP A 44 7.88 -3.31 27.77
C ASP A 44 9.10 -2.88 28.63
N VAL A 45 10.26 -3.50 28.39
CA VAL A 45 11.53 -3.10 29.06
C VAL A 45 11.90 -1.67 28.68
N ARG A 46 11.83 -1.28 27.41
CA ARG A 46 12.13 0.11 26.96
C ARG A 46 11.14 1.11 27.52
N ILE A 47 9.84 0.78 27.55
CA ILE A 47 8.78 1.62 28.14
C ILE A 47 9.02 1.81 29.64
N ALA A 48 9.38 0.76 30.36
CA ALA A 48 9.68 0.84 31.78
C ALA A 48 10.92 1.70 32.08
N ALA A 49 11.93 1.68 31.21
CA ALA A 49 13.13 2.49 31.29
C ALA A 49 12.92 3.97 30.94
N GLY A 50 11.78 4.33 30.33
CA GLY A 50 11.50 5.69 29.89
C GLY A 50 12.18 6.08 28.56
N ASP A 51 12.74 5.12 27.82
CA ASP A 51 13.42 5.29 26.53
C ASP A 51 12.59 4.65 25.40
N ALA A 52 11.32 5.00 25.33
CA ALA A 52 10.41 4.42 24.34
C ALA A 52 9.94 5.47 23.32
N PRO A 53 10.26 5.32 22.02
CA PRO A 53 9.63 6.09 20.95
C PRO A 53 8.10 5.91 20.93
N ASP A 54 7.39 6.77 20.20
CA ASP A 54 5.92 6.76 20.18
C ASP A 54 5.31 5.46 19.65
N MET A 55 5.97 4.80 18.70
CA MET A 55 5.53 3.52 18.17
C MET A 55 5.96 2.29 18.99
N CYS A 56 6.70 2.46 20.09
CA CYS A 56 7.23 1.35 20.86
C CYS A 56 6.12 0.53 21.52
N GLY A 57 6.15 -0.78 21.28
CA GLY A 57 5.18 -1.73 21.82
C GLY A 57 3.84 -1.78 21.06
N ILE A 58 3.72 -1.11 19.93
CA ILE A 58 2.49 -1.09 19.13
C ILE A 58 2.46 -2.29 18.18
N PRO A 59 1.45 -3.18 18.29
CA PRO A 59 1.25 -4.31 17.38
C PRO A 59 0.78 -3.85 16.00
N LEU A 60 1.48 -4.30 14.94
CA LEU A 60 1.13 -3.96 13.57
C LEU A 60 1.34 -5.13 12.61
N GLY A 61 0.67 -5.05 11.45
CA GLY A 61 0.84 -5.98 10.35
C GLY A 61 1.71 -5.41 9.24
N ILE A 62 2.50 -6.27 8.59
CA ILE A 62 3.40 -5.90 7.49
C ILE A 62 2.89 -6.50 6.19
N LYS A 63 2.54 -5.70 5.20
CA LYS A 63 2.13 -6.20 3.86
C LYS A 63 3.20 -7.12 3.28
N ASP A 64 2.79 -8.22 2.67
CA ASP A 64 3.69 -9.34 2.32
C ASP A 64 4.81 -9.00 1.31
N LEU A 65 4.74 -7.86 0.64
CA LEU A 65 5.81 -7.42 -0.27
C LEU A 65 6.99 -6.69 0.41
N PHE A 66 6.90 -6.37 1.71
CA PHE A 66 8.04 -5.82 2.43
C PHE A 66 8.96 -6.97 2.85
N CYS A 67 10.20 -6.96 2.40
CA CYS A 67 11.22 -7.89 2.86
C CYS A 67 11.41 -7.74 4.36
N THR A 68 11.16 -8.83 5.08
CA THR A 68 11.32 -8.93 6.52
C THR A 68 12.33 -10.03 6.82
N GLN A 69 13.43 -9.70 7.46
CA GLN A 69 14.56 -10.63 7.65
C GLN A 69 14.13 -11.90 8.38
N GLY A 70 14.37 -13.04 7.75
CA GLY A 70 14.08 -14.37 8.31
C GLY A 70 12.62 -14.79 8.29
N VAL A 71 11.71 -13.93 7.80
CA VAL A 71 10.27 -14.19 7.69
C VAL A 71 9.88 -14.29 6.22
N ASP A 72 9.00 -15.23 5.88
CA ASP A 72 8.51 -15.39 4.51
C ASP A 72 7.97 -14.05 3.97
N SER A 73 8.48 -13.63 2.81
CA SER A 73 8.12 -12.37 2.14
C SER A 73 7.94 -12.68 0.66
N GLN A 74 6.69 -12.94 0.26
CA GLN A 74 6.39 -13.65 -0.98
C GLN A 74 5.55 -12.83 -1.97
N ALA A 75 5.18 -11.58 -1.59
CA ALA A 75 4.29 -10.72 -2.39
C ALA A 75 3.02 -11.45 -2.87
N ALA A 76 2.49 -12.35 -2.02
CA ALA A 76 1.35 -13.22 -2.28
C ALA A 76 1.45 -14.02 -3.60
N SER A 77 2.67 -14.41 -4.01
CA SER A 77 2.97 -15.09 -5.28
C SER A 77 3.62 -16.45 -5.10
N GLY A 78 3.21 -17.40 -5.93
CA GLY A 78 3.80 -18.73 -6.00
C GLY A 78 5.29 -18.69 -6.40
N ILE A 79 5.72 -17.72 -7.19
CA ILE A 79 7.11 -17.62 -7.65
C ILE A 79 8.09 -17.28 -6.51
N LEU A 80 7.62 -16.66 -5.44
CA LEU A 80 8.40 -16.34 -4.25
C LEU A 80 8.11 -17.28 -3.08
N LYS A 81 7.40 -18.38 -3.30
CA LYS A 81 7.06 -19.34 -2.24
C LYS A 81 8.32 -19.79 -1.47
N GLY A 82 8.29 -19.62 -0.13
CA GLY A 82 9.38 -19.96 0.76
C GLY A 82 10.58 -19.00 0.73
N PHE A 83 10.45 -17.85 0.08
CA PHE A 83 11.51 -16.85 0.08
C PHE A 83 11.60 -16.14 1.44
N LYS A 84 12.72 -16.31 2.13
CA LYS A 84 13.07 -15.64 3.38
C LYS A 84 14.22 -14.68 3.14
N PRO A 85 13.96 -13.36 3.11
CA PRO A 85 14.99 -12.34 2.94
C PRO A 85 16.07 -12.44 4.02
N LYS A 86 17.32 -12.16 3.67
CA LYS A 86 18.44 -12.02 4.62
C LYS A 86 18.64 -10.58 5.09
N TYR A 87 17.70 -9.70 4.76
CA TYR A 87 17.73 -8.27 5.07
C TYR A 87 16.31 -7.74 5.27
N GLU A 88 16.22 -6.63 5.99
CA GLU A 88 14.98 -5.87 6.18
C GLU A 88 14.78 -4.87 5.04
N SER A 89 13.54 -4.60 4.68
CA SER A 89 13.22 -3.38 3.96
C SER A 89 13.50 -2.16 4.85
N THR A 90 13.85 -1.03 4.25
CA THR A 90 14.11 0.18 5.05
C THR A 90 12.91 0.60 5.89
N VAL A 91 11.69 0.44 5.36
CA VAL A 91 10.47 0.77 6.08
C VAL A 91 10.26 -0.18 7.28
N SER A 92 10.37 -1.50 7.09
CA SER A 92 10.21 -2.45 8.21
C SER A 92 11.34 -2.30 9.23
N GLN A 93 12.57 -1.98 8.79
CA GLN A 93 13.67 -1.70 9.71
C GLN A 93 13.40 -0.49 10.60
N LYS A 94 12.93 0.62 10.03
CA LYS A 94 12.58 1.82 10.80
C LYS A 94 11.47 1.56 11.82
N LEU A 95 10.43 0.81 11.45
CA LEU A 95 9.37 0.41 12.36
C LEU A 95 9.92 -0.47 13.49
N LYS A 96 10.76 -1.44 13.16
CA LYS A 96 11.44 -2.31 14.13
C LYS A 96 12.32 -1.51 15.10
N ASP A 97 13.12 -0.57 14.59
CA ASP A 97 13.99 0.29 15.40
C ASP A 97 13.17 1.18 16.35
N ALA A 98 11.99 1.62 15.92
CA ALA A 98 11.02 2.31 16.76
C ALA A 98 10.36 1.40 17.82
N GLY A 99 10.67 0.09 17.83
CA GLY A 99 10.18 -0.86 18.82
C GLY A 99 8.76 -1.35 18.57
N THR A 100 8.27 -1.29 17.32
CA THR A 100 6.96 -1.87 16.97
C THR A 100 6.98 -3.39 17.04
N VAL A 101 5.81 -3.98 17.19
CA VAL A 101 5.62 -5.42 17.29
C VAL A 101 4.97 -5.93 15.99
N MET A 102 5.70 -6.74 15.23
CA MET A 102 5.17 -7.34 14.00
C MET A 102 4.36 -8.60 14.33
N LEU A 103 3.06 -8.60 14.02
CA LEU A 103 2.15 -9.74 14.22
C LEU A 103 2.23 -10.77 13.09
N GLY A 104 2.64 -10.34 11.89
CA GLY A 104 2.73 -11.20 10.71
C GLY A 104 2.71 -10.45 9.40
N LYS A 105 2.64 -11.24 8.32
CA LYS A 105 2.59 -10.75 6.93
C LYS A 105 1.15 -10.73 6.43
N LEU A 106 0.75 -9.62 5.86
CA LEU A 106 -0.61 -9.34 5.43
C LEU A 106 -0.83 -9.66 3.96
N ASN A 107 -2.00 -10.24 3.68
CA ASN A 107 -2.43 -10.62 2.35
C ASN A 107 -2.54 -9.41 1.40
N MET A 108 -2.38 -9.68 0.12
CA MET A 108 -2.37 -8.66 -0.91
C MET A 108 -2.66 -9.26 -2.28
N ASP A 109 -3.05 -8.46 -3.26
CA ASP A 109 -3.00 -8.90 -4.65
C ASP A 109 -1.56 -9.25 -5.05
N GLU A 110 -1.40 -10.31 -5.83
CA GLU A 110 -0.10 -10.80 -6.27
C GLU A 110 0.76 -9.70 -6.90
N PHE A 111 1.99 -9.48 -6.39
CA PHE A 111 2.90 -8.40 -6.80
C PHE A 111 2.28 -6.99 -6.79
N ALA A 112 1.29 -6.75 -5.93
CA ALA A 112 0.51 -5.52 -5.90
C ALA A 112 -0.26 -5.22 -7.22
N MET A 113 -0.54 -6.25 -8.02
CA MET A 113 -1.25 -6.17 -9.30
C MET A 113 -2.69 -6.61 -9.16
N GLY A 114 -3.53 -5.72 -8.66
CA GLY A 114 -4.96 -5.93 -8.45
C GLY A 114 -5.57 -4.78 -7.67
N SER A 115 -6.87 -4.86 -7.45
CA SER A 115 -7.65 -3.85 -6.70
C SER A 115 -8.79 -4.45 -5.88
N SER A 116 -8.81 -5.77 -5.70
CA SER A 116 -9.87 -6.51 -4.98
C SER A 116 -9.33 -7.55 -4.01
N ASN A 117 -8.02 -7.82 -4.03
CA ASN A 117 -7.31 -8.85 -3.26
C ASN A 117 -7.80 -10.28 -3.55
N GLU A 118 -8.13 -10.54 -4.82
CA GLU A 118 -8.56 -11.85 -5.34
C GLU A 118 -7.46 -12.56 -6.14
N THR A 119 -6.28 -11.94 -6.32
CA THR A 119 -5.18 -12.52 -7.11
C THR A 119 -4.11 -13.21 -6.27
N SER A 120 -4.28 -13.25 -4.95
CA SER A 120 -3.35 -13.90 -4.03
C SER A 120 -3.35 -15.42 -4.19
N VAL A 121 -2.16 -16.03 -4.17
CA VAL A 121 -2.04 -17.50 -4.15
C VAL A 121 -2.52 -18.13 -2.82
N TYR A 122 -2.73 -17.32 -1.80
CA TYR A 122 -3.23 -17.73 -0.48
C TYR A 122 -4.75 -17.64 -0.34
N GLY A 123 -5.45 -17.26 -1.41
CA GLY A 123 -6.87 -16.98 -1.41
C GLY A 123 -7.21 -15.52 -1.12
N ASP A 124 -8.49 -15.23 -1.15
CA ASP A 124 -9.01 -13.87 -1.06
C ASP A 124 -8.85 -13.29 0.35
N ALA A 125 -8.61 -11.98 0.43
CA ALA A 125 -8.92 -11.24 1.64
C ALA A 125 -10.35 -10.72 1.58
N VAL A 126 -11.03 -10.70 2.72
CA VAL A 126 -12.43 -10.33 2.85
C VAL A 126 -12.57 -9.07 3.70
N ASN A 127 -13.48 -8.20 3.30
CA ASN A 127 -13.86 -7.02 4.08
C ASN A 127 -14.58 -7.46 5.38
N PRO A 128 -14.23 -6.91 6.55
CA PRO A 128 -14.97 -7.21 7.77
C PRO A 128 -16.42 -6.71 7.74
N TRP A 129 -16.72 -5.70 6.89
CA TRP A 129 -18.08 -5.22 6.67
C TRP A 129 -18.83 -6.12 5.68
N LYS A 130 -20.12 -6.31 5.91
CA LYS A 130 -21.02 -7.11 5.07
C LYS A 130 -22.26 -6.31 4.71
N VAL A 131 -22.88 -6.66 3.60
CA VAL A 131 -24.20 -6.17 3.21
C VAL A 131 -25.08 -7.37 2.90
N ASP A 132 -26.20 -7.54 3.62
CA ASP A 132 -27.13 -8.65 3.43
C ASP A 132 -26.46 -10.04 3.41
N ASP A 133 -25.57 -10.30 4.38
CA ASP A 133 -24.75 -11.51 4.49
C ASP A 133 -23.76 -11.78 3.33
N ARG A 134 -23.69 -10.89 2.35
CA ARG A 134 -22.70 -10.97 1.27
C ARG A 134 -21.34 -10.52 1.75
N SER A 135 -20.32 -11.32 1.48
CA SER A 135 -18.92 -10.90 1.63
C SER A 135 -18.60 -9.83 0.60
N LEU A 136 -17.86 -8.81 1.05
CA LEU A 136 -17.41 -7.70 0.22
C LEU A 136 -15.91 -7.77 0.03
N THR A 137 -15.42 -7.24 -1.09
CA THR A 137 -13.99 -7.01 -1.28
C THR A 137 -13.48 -5.96 -0.30
N PRO A 138 -12.29 -6.14 0.32
CA PRO A 138 -11.65 -5.09 1.10
C PRO A 138 -10.96 -4.06 0.21
N GLY A 139 -10.99 -4.26 -1.12
CA GLY A 139 -10.14 -3.55 -2.06
C GLY A 139 -8.73 -4.12 -2.12
N GLY A 140 -7.87 -3.49 -2.93
CA GLY A 140 -6.49 -3.92 -3.13
C GLY A 140 -5.61 -2.82 -3.74
N SER A 141 -4.36 -3.13 -3.81
CA SER A 141 -3.70 -4.41 -3.51
C SER A 141 -3.37 -4.63 -2.01
N SER A 142 -3.58 -3.66 -1.13
CA SER A 142 -3.33 -3.79 0.33
C SER A 142 -4.61 -4.25 1.06
N GLY A 143 -5.35 -5.24 0.52
CA GLY A 143 -6.63 -5.67 1.05
C GLY A 143 -6.54 -6.32 2.42
N GLY A 144 -5.57 -7.23 2.62
CA GLY A 144 -5.31 -7.83 3.93
C GLY A 144 -4.90 -6.79 4.98
N SER A 145 -4.10 -5.78 4.57
CA SER A 145 -3.71 -4.67 5.45
C SER A 145 -4.91 -3.85 5.91
N ALA A 146 -5.81 -3.53 4.98
CA ALA A 146 -7.03 -2.80 5.28
C ALA A 146 -7.99 -3.60 6.15
N SER A 147 -8.21 -4.87 5.80
CA SER A 147 -9.08 -5.79 6.53
C SER A 147 -8.60 -5.99 7.98
N ALA A 148 -7.29 -6.19 8.18
CA ALA A 148 -6.72 -6.40 9.50
C ALA A 148 -6.93 -5.19 10.42
N VAL A 149 -6.70 -3.96 9.93
CA VAL A 149 -6.92 -2.73 10.69
C VAL A 149 -8.42 -2.50 10.93
N ALA A 150 -9.26 -2.70 9.91
CA ALA A 150 -10.70 -2.50 10.05
C ALA A 150 -11.35 -3.44 11.05
N ALA A 151 -10.85 -4.68 11.15
CA ALA A 151 -11.32 -5.71 12.08
C ALA A 151 -10.62 -5.71 13.44
N ASP A 152 -9.81 -4.70 13.77
CA ASP A 152 -9.05 -4.60 15.03
C ASP A 152 -8.09 -5.77 15.29
N LEU A 153 -7.60 -6.43 14.23
CA LEU A 153 -6.59 -7.49 14.34
C LEU A 153 -5.17 -6.92 14.58
N CYS A 154 -4.98 -5.65 14.32
CA CYS A 154 -3.77 -4.87 14.62
C CYS A 154 -4.16 -3.39 14.72
N LEU A 155 -3.32 -2.59 15.38
CA LEU A 155 -3.60 -1.16 15.53
C LEU A 155 -3.23 -0.35 14.27
N ALA A 156 -2.27 -0.85 13.51
CA ALA A 156 -1.81 -0.23 12.28
C ALA A 156 -1.24 -1.28 11.33
N SER A 157 -1.12 -0.95 10.06
CA SER A 157 -0.47 -1.79 9.07
C SER A 157 0.29 -0.99 8.02
N THR A 158 1.24 -1.63 7.36
CA THR A 158 1.88 -1.07 6.18
C THR A 158 1.08 -1.39 4.93
N GLY A 159 1.03 -0.45 4.01
CA GLY A 159 0.52 -0.64 2.65
C GLY A 159 1.51 -0.12 1.61
N THR A 160 1.24 -0.43 0.33
CA THR A 160 1.88 0.22 -0.81
C THR A 160 0.84 0.69 -1.79
N ASP A 161 1.13 1.78 -2.50
CA ASP A 161 0.22 2.39 -3.46
C ASP A 161 0.98 2.76 -4.74
N THR A 162 0.60 2.13 -5.82
CA THR A 162 1.12 2.36 -7.17
C THR A 162 0.08 3.09 -8.00
N GLY A 163 -1.19 2.72 -7.85
CA GLY A 163 -2.34 3.31 -8.55
C GLY A 163 -3.61 3.35 -7.70
N GLY A 164 -3.47 3.40 -6.35
CA GLY A 164 -4.61 3.42 -5.42
C GLY A 164 -4.54 2.37 -4.32
N SER A 165 -3.50 1.52 -4.28
CA SER A 165 -3.47 0.30 -3.46
C SER A 165 -3.31 0.49 -1.94
N ILE A 166 -3.29 1.73 -1.44
CA ILE A 166 -3.53 2.11 -0.04
C ILE A 166 -4.90 2.80 0.06
N ARG A 167 -5.14 3.80 -0.78
CA ARG A 167 -6.28 4.70 -0.70
C ARG A 167 -7.60 4.00 -0.96
N GLN A 168 -7.67 3.15 -1.99
CA GLN A 168 -8.88 2.42 -2.35
C GLN A 168 -9.28 1.40 -1.27
N PRO A 169 -8.40 0.47 -0.81
CA PRO A 169 -8.80 -0.45 0.25
C PRO A 169 -9.09 0.27 1.58
N ALA A 170 -8.43 1.39 1.89
CA ALA A 170 -8.79 2.20 3.04
C ALA A 170 -10.22 2.75 2.94
N ALA A 171 -10.63 3.24 1.75
CA ALA A 171 -11.99 3.72 1.51
C ALA A 171 -13.03 2.59 1.62
N PHE A 172 -12.74 1.40 1.07
CA PHE A 172 -13.67 0.26 1.09
C PHE A 172 -13.88 -0.33 2.49
N THR A 173 -12.90 -0.18 3.38
CA THR A 173 -12.96 -0.71 4.75
C THR A 173 -13.23 0.33 5.82
N GLY A 174 -13.31 1.63 5.44
CA GLY A 174 -13.63 2.73 6.38
C GLY A 174 -12.48 3.08 7.32
N ILE A 175 -11.24 2.99 6.87
CA ILE A 175 -10.05 3.35 7.63
C ILE A 175 -9.27 4.50 6.97
N VAL A 176 -8.23 4.97 7.62
CA VAL A 176 -7.31 5.98 7.08
C VAL A 176 -6.14 5.30 6.36
N GLY A 177 -5.92 5.69 5.10
CA GLY A 177 -4.75 5.25 4.34
C GLY A 177 -4.04 6.45 3.70
N ILE A 178 -2.74 6.60 3.93
CA ILE A 178 -1.96 7.70 3.38
C ILE A 178 -0.92 7.18 2.38
N LYS A 179 -1.03 7.65 1.13
CA LYS A 179 0.06 7.56 0.17
C LYS A 179 0.88 8.86 0.23
N PRO A 180 2.06 8.86 0.84
CA PRO A 180 2.89 10.06 0.86
C PRO A 180 3.40 10.42 -0.54
N THR A 181 3.98 11.60 -0.66
CA THR A 181 4.68 12.02 -1.87
C THR A 181 5.78 11.02 -2.22
N TYR A 182 5.92 10.71 -3.52
CA TYR A 182 6.92 9.78 -4.02
C TYR A 182 8.34 10.11 -3.51
N GLY A 183 9.04 9.08 -3.03
CA GLY A 183 10.37 9.21 -2.47
C GLY A 183 10.42 9.59 -0.98
N ARG A 184 9.29 9.82 -0.30
CA ARG A 184 9.28 10.10 1.15
C ARG A 184 9.55 8.87 2.00
N CYS A 185 9.09 7.70 1.58
CA CYS A 185 9.47 6.40 2.13
C CYS A 185 10.37 5.69 1.12
N SER A 186 11.45 5.08 1.60
CA SER A 186 12.36 4.29 0.76
C SER A 186 11.65 3.07 0.18
N ARG A 187 11.99 2.72 -1.07
CA ARG A 187 11.54 1.50 -1.74
C ARG A 187 12.52 0.33 -1.55
N TRP A 188 13.66 0.54 -0.88
CA TRP A 188 14.61 -0.53 -0.62
C TRP A 188 13.95 -1.68 0.16
N GLY A 189 14.06 -2.89 -0.39
CA GLY A 189 13.47 -4.09 0.20
C GLY A 189 11.96 -4.21 0.01
N ILE A 190 11.34 -3.37 -0.83
CA ILE A 190 9.96 -3.55 -1.29
C ILE A 190 9.99 -4.30 -2.61
N VAL A 191 9.24 -5.40 -2.72
CA VAL A 191 9.05 -6.12 -3.99
C VAL A 191 8.36 -5.20 -4.97
N ALA A 192 9.06 -4.87 -6.08
CA ALA A 192 8.62 -3.82 -6.99
C ALA A 192 7.50 -4.29 -7.92
N PHE A 193 6.49 -3.42 -8.08
CA PHE A 193 5.56 -3.46 -9.20
C PHE A 193 6.00 -2.47 -10.29
N ALA A 194 5.84 -1.16 -10.07
CA ALA A 194 6.20 -0.11 -11.02
C ALA A 194 7.12 0.92 -10.35
N SER A 195 8.39 0.89 -10.68
CA SER A 195 9.44 1.61 -9.97
C SER A 195 9.25 3.12 -9.89
N SER A 196 8.60 3.73 -10.88
CA SER A 196 8.34 5.18 -10.91
C SER A 196 7.02 5.60 -10.23
N LEU A 197 6.28 4.64 -9.65
CA LEU A 197 4.97 4.86 -9.05
C LEU A 197 4.85 4.30 -7.63
N ASP A 198 5.51 3.20 -7.32
CA ASP A 198 5.41 2.49 -6.04
C ASP A 198 5.77 3.39 -4.86
N GLN A 199 4.91 3.44 -3.85
CA GLN A 199 5.14 4.19 -2.62
C GLN A 199 4.57 3.44 -1.42
N ALA A 200 5.35 3.33 -0.34
CA ALA A 200 4.89 2.82 0.95
C ALA A 200 4.12 3.88 1.73
N GLY A 201 3.20 3.45 2.58
CA GLY A 201 2.48 4.33 3.49
C GLY A 201 1.73 3.57 4.57
N PRO A 202 1.25 4.28 5.62
CA PRO A 202 0.51 3.71 6.73
C PRO A 202 -0.97 3.50 6.41
N MET A 203 -1.57 2.51 7.09
CA MET A 203 -3.01 2.27 7.16
C MET A 203 -3.41 2.13 8.63
N THR A 204 -4.35 2.95 9.11
CA THR A 204 -4.68 3.11 10.54
C THR A 204 -6.15 3.46 10.74
N LYS A 205 -6.62 3.46 11.98
CA LYS A 205 -7.99 3.89 12.32
C LYS A 205 -8.15 5.43 12.33
N SER A 206 -7.11 6.17 12.66
CA SER A 206 -7.17 7.63 12.78
C SER A 206 -6.09 8.34 11.97
N VAL A 207 -6.37 9.60 11.61
CA VAL A 207 -5.38 10.48 10.94
C VAL A 207 -4.15 10.71 11.83
N ARG A 208 -4.35 10.79 13.15
CA ARG A 208 -3.26 10.98 14.12
C ARG A 208 -2.31 9.79 14.13
N ASP A 209 -2.84 8.57 14.20
CA ASP A 209 -2.02 7.34 14.15
C ASP A 209 -1.28 7.24 12.82
N ALA A 210 -1.95 7.63 11.72
CA ALA A 210 -1.31 7.67 10.41
C ALA A 210 -0.15 8.68 10.35
N ALA A 211 -0.28 9.84 10.99
CA ALA A 211 0.77 10.85 11.08
C ALA A 211 1.98 10.34 11.86
N ILE A 212 1.77 9.74 13.03
CA ILE A 212 2.83 9.17 13.88
C ILE A 212 3.56 8.04 13.14
N MET A 213 2.81 7.12 12.54
CA MET A 213 3.41 6.00 11.79
C MET A 213 4.17 6.50 10.55
N LEU A 214 3.62 7.47 9.82
CA LEU A 214 4.25 8.04 8.63
C LEU A 214 5.58 8.73 8.98
N GLU A 215 5.65 9.45 10.08
CA GLU A 215 6.88 10.08 10.58
C GLU A 215 7.98 9.02 10.78
N THR A 216 7.64 7.90 11.40
CA THR A 216 8.56 6.77 11.57
C THR A 216 9.00 6.15 10.25
N MET A 217 8.10 6.01 9.27
CA MET A 217 8.39 5.37 7.97
C MET A 217 9.22 6.24 7.03
N CYS A 218 9.08 7.58 7.11
CA CYS A 218 9.71 8.55 6.20
C CYS A 218 11.21 8.74 6.46
N GLY A 219 11.88 9.38 5.51
CA GLY A 219 13.27 9.86 5.59
C GLY A 219 14.18 9.29 4.52
N HIS A 220 15.28 10.00 4.30
CA HIS A 220 16.25 9.66 3.27
C HIS A 220 16.89 8.29 3.47
N ASP A 221 17.10 7.59 2.37
CA ASP A 221 17.81 6.30 2.33
C ASP A 221 18.73 6.25 1.11
N ALA A 222 20.03 6.22 1.35
CA ALA A 222 21.06 6.13 0.30
C ALA A 222 20.98 4.84 -0.55
N LYS A 223 20.22 3.81 -0.10
CA LYS A 223 20.02 2.56 -0.85
C LYS A 223 18.93 2.71 -1.93
N ASP A 224 18.10 3.73 -1.86
CA ASP A 224 17.10 4.03 -2.88
C ASP A 224 17.43 5.37 -3.56
N SER A 225 17.88 5.32 -4.79
CA SER A 225 18.25 6.51 -5.58
C SER A 225 17.11 7.50 -5.81
N THR A 226 15.88 7.11 -5.52
CA THR A 226 14.69 7.97 -5.63
C THR A 226 14.23 8.51 -4.28
N SER A 227 14.87 8.10 -3.19
CA SER A 227 14.56 8.60 -1.85
C SER A 227 14.92 10.08 -1.75
N ALA A 228 13.94 10.92 -1.38
CA ALA A 228 14.11 12.36 -1.28
C ALA A 228 14.93 12.73 -0.03
N ASP A 229 16.00 13.51 -0.23
CA ASP A 229 16.79 14.07 0.87
C ASP A 229 16.11 15.36 1.38
N ILE A 230 15.01 15.15 2.07
CA ILE A 230 14.18 16.22 2.66
C ILE A 230 13.88 15.82 4.11
N ALA A 231 14.07 16.77 5.04
CA ALA A 231 13.76 16.55 6.44
C ALA A 231 12.34 16.03 6.66
N VAL A 232 12.17 15.14 7.61
CA VAL A 232 10.85 14.63 8.02
C VAL A 232 10.30 15.62 9.05
N PRO A 233 9.17 16.29 8.75
CA PRO A 233 8.54 17.16 9.74
C PRO A 233 7.84 16.32 10.82
N ASN A 234 7.55 16.92 11.95
CA ASN A 234 6.66 16.31 12.93
C ASN A 234 5.23 16.44 12.42
N PHE A 235 4.72 15.37 11.77
CA PHE A 235 3.40 15.36 11.17
C PHE A 235 2.29 15.43 12.23
N GLU A 236 2.48 14.81 13.40
CA GLU A 236 1.50 14.84 14.48
C GLU A 236 1.31 16.27 15.00
N ALA A 237 2.40 17.01 15.24
CA ALA A 237 2.33 18.39 15.70
C ALA A 237 1.67 19.34 14.70
N MET A 238 1.60 18.96 13.42
CA MET A 238 0.93 19.76 12.38
C MET A 238 -0.60 19.54 12.35
N LEU A 239 -1.14 18.57 13.10
CA LEU A 239 -2.57 18.30 13.19
C LEU A 239 -3.25 19.31 14.14
N THR A 240 -3.41 20.53 13.70
CA THR A 240 -4.00 21.61 14.51
C THR A 240 -5.52 21.53 14.65
N GLY A 241 -6.18 20.78 13.74
CA GLY A 241 -7.65 20.76 13.61
C GLY A 241 -8.24 22.05 13.03
N ASP A 242 -7.43 23.03 12.63
CA ASP A 242 -7.85 24.32 12.08
C ASP A 242 -7.59 24.38 10.57
N ILE A 243 -8.67 24.51 9.79
CA ILE A 243 -8.61 24.65 8.32
C ILE A 243 -9.15 26.01 7.85
N ARG A 244 -9.38 26.95 8.77
CA ARG A 244 -9.92 28.28 8.42
C ARG A 244 -9.00 29.01 7.44
N GLY A 245 -9.58 29.49 6.34
CA GLY A 245 -8.86 30.15 5.27
C GLY A 245 -8.05 29.24 4.35
N LYS A 246 -8.10 27.92 4.55
CA LYS A 246 -7.53 26.95 3.61
C LYS A 246 -8.42 26.81 2.38
N LYS A 247 -7.82 26.87 1.18
CA LYS A 247 -8.53 26.69 -0.09
C LYS A 247 -8.58 25.22 -0.47
N ILE A 248 -9.79 24.68 -0.60
CA ILE A 248 -10.04 23.29 -0.97
C ILE A 248 -10.60 23.24 -2.39
N GLY A 249 -9.83 22.69 -3.31
CA GLY A 249 -10.21 22.56 -4.72
C GLY A 249 -11.16 21.39 -4.98
N ILE A 250 -12.21 21.63 -5.76
CA ILE A 250 -13.13 20.60 -6.23
C ILE A 250 -12.93 20.45 -7.75
N PRO A 251 -12.32 19.36 -8.24
CA PRO A 251 -12.03 19.18 -9.66
C PRO A 251 -13.29 18.81 -10.44
N LYS A 252 -13.67 19.63 -11.43
CA LYS A 252 -14.86 19.40 -12.24
C LYS A 252 -14.78 18.13 -13.09
N GLU A 253 -13.55 17.73 -13.52
CA GLU A 253 -13.31 16.55 -14.34
C GLU A 253 -13.45 15.24 -13.59
N TYR A 254 -13.56 15.25 -12.25
CA TYR A 254 -13.75 14.07 -11.43
C TYR A 254 -15.22 13.69 -11.23
N ARG A 255 -16.14 14.57 -11.68
CA ARG A 255 -17.55 14.20 -11.85
C ARG A 255 -17.70 13.40 -13.13
N MET A 256 -17.60 12.09 -13.00
CA MET A 256 -17.64 11.16 -14.11
C MET A 256 -19.08 10.83 -14.50
N ASP A 257 -19.33 10.62 -15.79
CA ASP A 257 -20.60 10.07 -16.27
C ASP A 257 -20.86 8.70 -15.61
N GLY A 258 -22.05 8.53 -15.02
CA GLY A 258 -22.43 7.30 -14.33
C GLY A 258 -21.94 7.17 -12.89
N MET A 259 -21.39 8.24 -12.29
CA MET A 259 -21.11 8.24 -10.85
C MET A 259 -22.40 7.96 -10.06
N PRO A 260 -22.40 6.98 -9.11
CA PRO A 260 -23.56 6.73 -8.26
C PRO A 260 -23.97 7.98 -7.49
N ALA A 261 -25.28 8.24 -7.40
CA ALA A 261 -25.83 9.41 -6.72
C ALA A 261 -25.40 9.47 -5.24
N GLU A 262 -25.24 8.32 -4.59
CA GLU A 262 -24.76 8.22 -3.22
C GLU A 262 -23.31 8.74 -3.05
N ILE A 263 -22.43 8.46 -4.01
CA ILE A 263 -21.05 8.95 -3.99
C ILE A 263 -21.01 10.47 -4.21
N GLU A 264 -21.82 10.99 -5.17
CA GLU A 264 -21.94 12.45 -5.38
C GLU A 264 -22.46 13.13 -4.13
N MET A 265 -23.48 12.56 -3.46
CA MET A 265 -24.02 13.09 -2.22
C MET A 265 -22.99 13.10 -1.08
N LEU A 266 -22.19 12.03 -0.91
CA LEU A 266 -21.12 11.97 0.07
C LEU A 266 -20.04 13.02 -0.21
N TRP A 267 -19.70 13.24 -1.48
CA TRP A 267 -18.74 14.29 -1.88
C TRP A 267 -19.26 15.69 -1.57
N GLN A 268 -20.54 15.95 -1.86
CA GLN A 268 -21.21 17.21 -1.51
C GLN A 268 -21.23 17.43 0.00
N ASN A 269 -21.64 16.42 0.79
CA ASN A 269 -21.63 16.48 2.25
C ASN A 269 -20.23 16.79 2.80
N GLY A 270 -19.20 16.10 2.27
CA GLY A 270 -17.80 16.37 2.66
C GLY A 270 -17.36 17.79 2.32
N THR A 271 -17.82 18.33 1.19
CA THR A 271 -17.57 19.72 0.79
C THR A 271 -18.23 20.71 1.77
N GLU A 272 -19.47 20.45 2.19
CA GLU A 272 -20.18 21.27 3.18
C GLU A 272 -19.52 21.20 4.56
N MET A 273 -19.13 20.02 5.02
CA MET A 273 -18.41 19.86 6.29
C MET A 273 -17.11 20.68 6.33
N LEU A 274 -16.36 20.72 5.23
CA LEU A 274 -15.12 21.52 5.15
C LEU A 274 -15.42 23.02 5.13
N ARG A 275 -16.52 23.45 4.46
CA ARG A 275 -16.98 24.85 4.47
C ARG A 275 -17.39 25.29 5.86
N ASP A 276 -18.16 24.46 6.57
CA ASP A 276 -18.61 24.73 7.94
C ASP A 276 -17.44 24.82 8.92
N ALA A 277 -16.38 24.06 8.68
CA ALA A 277 -15.12 24.14 9.41
C ALA A 277 -14.27 25.37 9.07
N GLY A 278 -14.73 26.23 8.14
CA GLY A 278 -14.08 27.48 7.76
C GLY A 278 -13.13 27.39 6.56
N GLY A 279 -13.14 26.28 5.84
CA GLY A 279 -12.42 26.14 4.56
C GLY A 279 -13.09 26.92 3.41
N GLU A 280 -12.31 27.46 2.52
CA GLU A 280 -12.75 28.10 1.29
C GLU A 280 -12.85 27.06 0.16
N ILE A 281 -14.05 26.80 -0.33
CA ILE A 281 -14.27 25.83 -1.41
C ILE A 281 -14.16 26.53 -2.77
N VAL A 282 -13.29 26.03 -3.64
CA VAL A 282 -13.03 26.60 -4.96
C VAL A 282 -13.15 25.54 -6.06
N ASP A 283 -13.79 25.89 -7.18
CA ASP A 283 -13.79 25.01 -8.35
C ASP A 283 -12.44 25.06 -9.06
N ILE A 284 -11.91 23.89 -9.41
CA ILE A 284 -10.65 23.75 -10.13
C ILE A 284 -10.81 22.90 -11.39
N SER A 285 -9.83 22.96 -12.28
CA SER A 285 -9.78 22.15 -13.50
C SER A 285 -8.47 21.39 -13.59
N LEU A 286 -8.57 20.07 -13.88
CA LEU A 286 -7.47 19.14 -14.12
C LEU A 286 -7.68 18.51 -15.51
N PRO A 287 -7.47 19.24 -16.63
CA PRO A 287 -7.96 18.86 -17.95
C PRO A 287 -7.35 17.58 -18.53
N HIS A 288 -6.17 17.17 -18.05
CA HIS A 288 -5.50 15.93 -18.49
C HIS A 288 -5.92 14.70 -17.72
N THR A 289 -6.82 14.79 -16.73
CA THR A 289 -7.32 13.66 -15.92
C THR A 289 -7.81 12.48 -16.76
N LYS A 290 -8.52 12.74 -17.87
CA LYS A 290 -9.02 11.71 -18.79
C LYS A 290 -7.94 10.78 -19.36
N TYR A 291 -6.68 11.19 -19.32
CA TYR A 291 -5.55 10.39 -19.80
C TYR A 291 -4.85 9.62 -18.66
N ALA A 292 -5.22 9.82 -17.40
CA ALA A 292 -4.51 9.26 -16.26
C ALA A 292 -4.53 7.71 -16.26
N LEU A 293 -5.72 7.14 -16.42
CA LEU A 293 -5.89 5.68 -16.44
C LEU A 293 -5.19 5.01 -17.63
N PRO A 294 -5.35 5.50 -18.89
CA PRO A 294 -4.56 4.99 -20.03
C PRO A 294 -3.05 5.10 -19.83
N ALA A 295 -2.54 6.22 -19.32
CA ALA A 295 -1.12 6.40 -19.05
C ALA A 295 -0.61 5.41 -18.00
N TYR A 296 -1.38 5.18 -16.94
CA TYR A 296 -1.06 4.19 -15.90
C TYR A 296 -0.95 2.78 -16.50
N TYR A 297 -1.94 2.33 -17.29
CA TYR A 297 -1.93 0.99 -17.88
C TYR A 297 -0.86 0.77 -18.95
N VAL A 298 -0.23 1.84 -19.43
CA VAL A 298 0.98 1.73 -20.28
C VAL A 298 2.24 1.68 -19.41
N ILE A 299 2.40 2.61 -18.45
CA ILE A 299 3.62 2.75 -17.65
C ILE A 299 3.79 1.59 -16.68
N ALA A 300 2.77 1.27 -15.90
CA ALA A 300 2.89 0.29 -14.82
C ALA A 300 3.18 -1.13 -15.35
N PRO A 301 2.48 -1.69 -16.36
CA PRO A 301 2.85 -2.97 -16.93
C PRO A 301 4.23 -2.98 -17.60
N ALA A 302 4.64 -1.88 -18.26
CA ALA A 302 5.96 -1.76 -18.85
C ALA A 302 7.08 -1.88 -17.80
N GLU A 303 6.95 -1.14 -16.70
CA GLU A 303 7.90 -1.21 -15.59
C GLU A 303 7.83 -2.56 -14.86
N ALA A 304 6.65 -3.16 -14.71
CA ALA A 304 6.47 -4.49 -14.15
C ALA A 304 7.21 -5.55 -14.96
N SER A 305 7.08 -5.55 -16.29
CA SER A 305 7.76 -6.54 -17.14
C SER A 305 9.28 -6.51 -16.98
N SER A 306 9.84 -5.32 -16.80
CA SER A 306 11.26 -5.14 -16.49
C SER A 306 11.64 -5.57 -15.07
N ASN A 307 10.83 -5.15 -14.07
CA ASN A 307 11.09 -5.48 -12.66
C ASN A 307 10.97 -6.97 -12.37
N LEU A 308 9.98 -7.65 -12.97
CA LEU A 308 9.75 -9.07 -12.75
C LEU A 308 10.63 -9.99 -13.59
N ALA A 309 11.48 -9.45 -14.47
CA ALA A 309 12.46 -10.25 -15.23
C ALA A 309 13.46 -11.01 -14.35
N ARG A 310 13.68 -10.54 -13.10
CA ARG A 310 14.59 -11.16 -12.13
C ARG A 310 14.08 -12.46 -11.52
N TYR A 311 12.78 -12.75 -11.64
CA TYR A 311 12.16 -13.97 -11.12
C TYR A 311 12.20 -15.06 -12.20
N ASP A 312 13.32 -15.77 -12.23
CA ASP A 312 13.70 -16.73 -13.30
C ASP A 312 14.01 -18.13 -12.78
N GLY A 313 13.85 -18.35 -11.47
CA GLY A 313 14.15 -19.64 -10.82
C GLY A 313 15.63 -19.94 -10.62
N VAL A 314 16.55 -19.00 -10.91
CA VAL A 314 17.98 -19.26 -10.79
C VAL A 314 18.53 -19.00 -9.39
N ARG A 315 18.22 -17.85 -8.79
CA ARG A 315 18.85 -17.39 -7.55
C ARG A 315 18.00 -17.61 -6.31
N PHE A 316 16.67 -17.50 -6.43
CA PHE A 316 15.72 -17.56 -5.32
C PHE A 316 14.31 -17.81 -5.84
N GLY A 317 13.41 -18.20 -4.93
CA GLY A 317 12.02 -18.47 -5.22
C GLY A 317 11.79 -19.85 -5.84
N HIS A 318 10.60 -20.04 -6.41
CA HIS A 318 10.21 -21.26 -7.10
C HIS A 318 11.11 -21.54 -8.32
N ARG A 319 11.42 -22.80 -8.53
CA ARG A 319 12.02 -23.33 -9.76
C ARG A 319 11.23 -24.54 -10.21
N ALA A 320 10.77 -24.54 -11.46
CA ALA A 320 10.08 -25.66 -12.05
C ALA A 320 10.94 -26.92 -12.12
N THR A 321 10.32 -28.06 -11.99
CA THR A 321 10.99 -29.35 -12.22
C THR A 321 11.25 -29.55 -13.71
N LEU A 322 12.50 -29.82 -14.06
CA LEU A 322 12.91 -30.01 -15.45
C LEU A 322 12.83 -31.49 -15.85
N GLY A 323 12.36 -31.74 -17.07
CA GLY A 323 12.37 -33.06 -17.70
C GLY A 323 13.68 -33.34 -18.45
N ALA A 324 13.83 -34.59 -18.93
CA ALA A 324 14.95 -34.94 -19.77
C ALA A 324 14.92 -34.15 -21.09
N GLY A 325 16.02 -33.40 -21.38
CA GLY A 325 16.12 -32.54 -22.55
C GLY A 325 15.73 -31.09 -22.37
N ASP A 326 15.17 -30.71 -21.22
CA ASP A 326 14.91 -29.31 -20.90
C ASP A 326 16.24 -28.54 -20.69
N GLY A 327 16.36 -27.38 -21.29
CA GLY A 327 17.46 -26.47 -21.12
C GLY A 327 17.09 -25.26 -20.26
N ILE A 328 17.89 -24.21 -20.35
CA ILE A 328 17.70 -22.98 -19.57
C ILE A 328 16.41 -22.21 -20.00
N THR A 329 16.07 -22.28 -21.28
CA THR A 329 14.86 -21.63 -21.81
C THR A 329 13.63 -22.24 -21.21
N GLU A 330 13.53 -23.57 -21.24
CA GLU A 330 12.41 -24.32 -20.67
C GLU A 330 12.32 -24.10 -19.15
N MET A 331 13.45 -23.98 -18.48
CA MET A 331 13.49 -23.65 -17.06
C MET A 331 12.83 -22.28 -16.80
N TYR A 332 13.17 -21.24 -17.55
CA TYR A 332 12.58 -19.92 -17.40
C TYR A 332 11.07 -19.94 -17.69
N GLU A 333 10.70 -20.55 -18.83
CA GLU A 333 9.30 -20.60 -19.27
C GLU A 333 8.41 -21.34 -18.26
N LYS A 334 8.81 -22.55 -17.86
CA LYS A 334 8.06 -23.36 -16.90
C LYS A 334 7.97 -22.69 -15.52
N THR A 335 9.10 -22.19 -15.01
CA THR A 335 9.15 -21.52 -13.70
C THR A 335 8.20 -20.33 -13.65
N ARG A 336 8.22 -19.47 -14.68
CA ARG A 336 7.36 -18.28 -14.74
C ARG A 336 5.90 -18.62 -14.99
N ALA A 337 5.63 -19.65 -15.81
CA ALA A 337 4.26 -20.14 -16.05
C ALA A 337 3.63 -20.75 -14.80
N GLU A 338 4.41 -21.50 -14.00
CA GLU A 338 3.93 -22.12 -12.75
C GLU A 338 3.84 -21.12 -11.59
N GLY A 339 4.80 -20.18 -11.53
CA GLY A 339 5.01 -19.32 -10.38
C GLY A 339 4.17 -18.04 -10.39
N PHE A 340 3.83 -17.50 -11.55
CA PHE A 340 3.02 -16.28 -11.68
C PHE A 340 1.55 -16.61 -11.92
N GLY A 341 0.68 -15.91 -11.21
CA GLY A 341 -0.76 -15.94 -11.44
C GLY A 341 -1.18 -15.25 -12.77
N PRO A 342 -2.41 -15.49 -13.22
CA PRO A 342 -2.89 -15.04 -14.54
C PRO A 342 -2.82 -13.52 -14.76
N GLU A 343 -3.09 -12.72 -13.72
CA GLU A 343 -3.07 -11.26 -13.85
C GLU A 343 -1.63 -10.72 -14.00
N VAL A 344 -0.69 -11.29 -13.25
CA VAL A 344 0.74 -10.92 -13.38
C VAL A 344 1.25 -11.32 -14.76
N GLN A 345 0.93 -12.52 -15.25
CA GLN A 345 1.29 -12.96 -16.61
C GLN A 345 0.76 -11.99 -17.66
N ARG A 346 -0.52 -11.60 -17.56
CA ARG A 346 -1.16 -10.64 -18.47
C ARG A 346 -0.42 -9.30 -18.51
N ARG A 347 -0.12 -8.73 -17.32
CA ARG A 347 0.58 -7.43 -17.25
C ARG A 347 2.02 -7.49 -17.72
N VAL A 348 2.73 -8.58 -17.44
CA VAL A 348 4.08 -8.80 -17.96
C VAL A 348 4.08 -8.88 -19.50
N MET A 349 3.10 -9.58 -20.10
CA MET A 349 2.94 -9.65 -21.55
C MET A 349 2.64 -8.28 -22.17
N ILE A 350 1.69 -7.53 -21.61
CA ILE A 350 1.36 -6.16 -22.04
C ILE A 350 2.61 -5.27 -21.95
N GLY A 351 3.33 -5.32 -20.82
CA GLY A 351 4.54 -4.53 -20.61
C GLY A 351 5.66 -4.86 -21.60
N THR A 352 5.87 -6.13 -21.87
CA THR A 352 6.85 -6.60 -22.86
C THR A 352 6.50 -6.06 -24.25
N TYR A 353 5.23 -6.10 -24.64
CA TYR A 353 4.77 -5.54 -25.90
C TYR A 353 5.04 -4.03 -25.98
N VAL A 354 4.67 -3.28 -24.94
CA VAL A 354 4.86 -1.82 -24.86
C VAL A 354 6.35 -1.43 -24.98
N LEU A 355 7.25 -2.25 -24.43
CA LEU A 355 8.69 -1.99 -24.46
C LEU A 355 9.39 -2.54 -25.71
N SER A 356 8.69 -3.26 -26.59
CA SER A 356 9.28 -3.83 -27.79
C SER A 356 9.63 -2.78 -28.86
N ALA A 357 10.51 -3.16 -29.79
CA ALA A 357 10.96 -2.28 -30.86
C ALA A 357 9.79 -1.74 -31.69
N GLY A 358 9.77 -0.44 -31.93
CA GLY A 358 8.71 0.27 -32.66
C GLY A 358 7.53 0.73 -31.78
N PHE A 359 7.33 0.14 -30.59
CA PHE A 359 6.24 0.53 -29.68
C PHE A 359 6.72 1.35 -28.48
N TYR A 360 7.98 1.25 -28.11
CA TYR A 360 8.55 1.97 -26.97
C TYR A 360 8.32 3.49 -27.03
N ASP A 361 8.60 4.13 -28.15
CA ASP A 361 8.38 5.57 -28.32
C ASP A 361 6.90 5.93 -28.49
N ALA A 362 6.17 5.09 -29.21
CA ALA A 362 4.76 5.32 -29.50
C ALA A 362 3.86 5.21 -28.25
N TYR A 363 4.19 4.31 -27.32
CA TYR A 363 3.38 4.07 -26.12
C TYR A 363 4.10 4.55 -24.86
N TYR A 364 5.24 3.97 -24.48
CA TYR A 364 5.87 4.22 -23.17
C TYR A 364 6.33 5.68 -23.04
N ASN A 365 7.10 6.17 -24.00
CA ASN A 365 7.57 7.56 -23.96
C ASN A 365 6.43 8.56 -24.09
N ARG A 366 5.39 8.25 -24.87
CA ARG A 366 4.20 9.08 -24.96
C ARG A 366 3.45 9.13 -23.63
N ALA A 367 3.23 8.00 -22.96
CA ALA A 367 2.58 7.93 -21.65
C ALA A 367 3.36 8.72 -20.59
N ARG A 368 4.71 8.65 -20.60
CA ARG A 368 5.56 9.48 -19.72
C ARG A 368 5.38 10.97 -19.93
N ARG A 369 5.27 11.43 -21.18
CA ARG A 369 4.99 12.85 -21.48
C ARG A 369 3.60 13.24 -21.01
N VAL A 370 2.59 12.40 -21.21
CA VAL A 370 1.23 12.62 -20.70
C VAL A 370 1.23 12.72 -19.17
N ARG A 371 1.98 11.86 -18.48
CA ARG A 371 2.15 11.95 -17.00
C ARG A 371 2.71 13.32 -16.58
N THR A 372 3.64 13.90 -17.34
CA THR A 372 4.17 15.23 -17.07
C THR A 372 3.08 16.31 -17.20
N LEU A 373 2.21 16.20 -18.19
CA LEU A 373 1.08 17.13 -18.35
C LEU A 373 0.07 17.01 -17.20
N ILE A 374 -0.23 15.77 -16.78
CA ILE A 374 -1.09 15.52 -15.61
C ILE A 374 -0.47 16.14 -14.34
N LYS A 375 0.84 15.96 -14.13
CA LYS A 375 1.55 16.60 -13.02
C LYS A 375 1.43 18.13 -13.07
N GLN A 376 1.56 18.72 -14.26
CA GLN A 376 1.47 20.16 -14.44
C GLN A 376 0.09 20.71 -14.03
N ASP A 377 -1.00 20.00 -14.33
CA ASP A 377 -2.35 20.40 -13.88
C ASP A 377 -2.38 20.62 -12.36
N PHE A 378 -1.80 19.69 -11.59
CA PHE A 378 -1.75 19.83 -10.12
C PHE A 378 -0.82 20.97 -9.68
N GLU A 379 0.34 21.10 -10.30
CA GLU A 379 1.29 22.19 -9.98
C GLU A 379 0.68 23.56 -10.21
N ASP A 380 -0.04 23.75 -11.31
CA ASP A 380 -0.73 24.99 -11.64
C ASP A 380 -1.83 25.32 -10.62
N VAL A 381 -2.61 24.31 -10.20
CA VAL A 381 -3.66 24.48 -9.19
C VAL A 381 -3.07 24.88 -7.84
N PHE A 382 -2.00 24.21 -7.39
CA PHE A 382 -1.34 24.54 -6.12
C PHE A 382 -0.62 25.90 -6.20
N ALA A 383 -0.01 26.24 -7.34
CA ALA A 383 0.60 27.55 -7.56
C ALA A 383 -0.43 28.69 -7.54
N ALA A 384 -1.68 28.42 -7.92
CA ALA A 384 -2.80 29.35 -7.80
C ALA A 384 -3.32 29.53 -6.36
N GLY A 385 -2.69 28.86 -5.38
CA GLY A 385 -2.96 29.02 -3.95
C GLY A 385 -4.01 28.06 -3.38
N VAL A 386 -4.31 26.96 -4.07
CA VAL A 386 -5.11 25.87 -3.50
C VAL A 386 -4.26 25.09 -2.52
N ASP A 387 -4.77 24.84 -1.30
CA ASP A 387 -4.04 24.12 -0.25
C ASP A 387 -4.24 22.59 -0.32
N ALA A 388 -5.43 22.16 -0.69
CA ALA A 388 -5.78 20.74 -0.82
C ALA A 388 -6.87 20.53 -1.89
N ILE A 389 -7.05 19.30 -2.33
CA ILE A 389 -8.08 18.89 -3.28
C ILE A 389 -8.94 17.82 -2.64
N LEU A 390 -10.27 17.97 -2.67
CA LEU A 390 -11.23 16.98 -2.21
C LEU A 390 -11.82 16.21 -3.41
N THR A 391 -11.76 14.89 -3.34
CA THR A 391 -12.33 13.99 -4.34
C THR A 391 -12.81 12.70 -3.70
N PRO A 392 -13.80 11.98 -4.27
CA PRO A 392 -14.07 10.60 -3.89
C PRO A 392 -12.80 9.74 -4.04
N ALA A 393 -12.58 8.84 -3.09
CA ALA A 393 -11.44 7.92 -3.15
C ALA A 393 -11.68 6.77 -4.14
N THR A 394 -12.95 6.43 -4.38
CA THR A 394 -13.39 5.33 -5.26
C THR A 394 -14.68 5.72 -5.99
N PRO A 395 -14.95 5.15 -7.18
CA PRO A 395 -16.18 5.43 -7.92
C PRO A 395 -17.41 4.72 -7.34
N SER A 396 -17.25 3.79 -6.42
CA SER A 396 -18.33 3.02 -5.78
C SER A 396 -17.98 2.67 -4.34
N ALA A 397 -18.96 2.21 -3.58
CA ALA A 397 -18.72 1.48 -2.34
C ALA A 397 -18.10 0.09 -2.62
N ALA A 398 -17.67 -0.62 -1.55
CA ALA A 398 -17.21 -2.00 -1.67
C ALA A 398 -18.32 -2.89 -2.26
N PHE A 399 -17.94 -3.83 -3.11
CA PHE A 399 -18.84 -4.74 -3.83
C PHE A 399 -18.54 -6.21 -3.48
N GLY A 400 -19.46 -7.08 -3.83
CA GLY A 400 -19.33 -8.53 -3.60
C GLY A 400 -18.39 -9.20 -4.58
#